data_65000432caa64bd348feba15704ec3a1
#
_entry.id   65000432caa64bd348feba15704ec3a1
#
_cell.length_a   1.000
_cell.length_b   1.000
_cell.length_c   1.000
_cell.angle_alpha   90.00
_cell.angle_beta   90.00
_cell.angle_gamma   90.00
#
_symmetry.space_group_name_H-M   'P 1'
#
loop_
_entity.id
_entity.type
_entity.pdbx_description
1 polymer ?
#
loop_
_entity_poly.entity_id
_entity_poly.type
_entity_poly.pdbx_seq_one_letter_code
_entity_poly.pdbx_strand_id
1 'polypeptide(L)'
;MTPYLERRNPTVKLAVLFVCSLATLFVLNPLTLGVLTALAIVSALTTTRLTPTKLLAASLPFAAFGLGLLTVNALSRPGTEVFPDLPVRVTSEGLAIGVALALRTTVIGMLSISFIASTPPRDLMTSLTQHARLSPRFAYALLAGFRLLQLLPSEWQSIRAAQAVRAPLGRDGMPRTGLAGFGSASFSLLVVSIRSGERIAQALESRGLGAGPRTVWRPVPLDARDAALAGIVLAAFALTAAAGVAAGTGLSLA
;
A
#
# COMPACT_ATOMS: atom_id res chain seq x y z
N MET A 1 3.15 23.00 10.08
CA MET A 1 1.72 22.71 9.95
C MET A 1 1.54 21.23 9.64
N THR A 2 0.65 20.51 10.36
CA THR A 2 0.35 19.11 10.06
C THR A 2 -0.52 19.05 8.79
N PRO A 3 -0.19 18.20 7.80
CA PRO A 3 -0.95 18.07 6.56
C PRO A 3 -2.41 17.69 6.83
N TYR A 4 -3.29 18.09 5.94
CA TYR A 4 -4.74 17.92 6.10
C TYR A 4 -5.15 16.46 6.33
N LEU A 5 -4.58 15.52 5.54
CA LEU A 5 -4.88 14.09 5.63
C LEU A 5 -4.43 13.44 6.95
N GLU A 6 -3.37 13.90 7.59
CA GLU A 6 -2.91 13.33 8.87
C GLU A 6 -3.94 13.48 9.99
N ARG A 7 -4.81 14.51 9.91
CA ARG A 7 -5.84 14.80 10.91
C ARG A 7 -7.17 14.09 10.66
N ARG A 8 -7.29 13.38 9.55
CA ARG A 8 -8.54 12.73 9.13
C ARG A 8 -8.62 11.30 9.66
N ASN A 9 -9.86 10.84 9.89
CA ASN A 9 -10.11 9.52 10.43
C ASN A 9 -9.57 8.42 9.50
N PRO A 10 -8.71 7.50 10.00
CA PRO A 10 -8.10 6.44 9.20
C PRO A 10 -9.11 5.48 8.54
N THR A 11 -10.21 5.16 9.24
CA THR A 11 -11.25 4.26 8.69
C THR A 11 -11.93 4.87 7.47
N VAL A 12 -12.21 6.19 7.50
CA VAL A 12 -12.82 6.89 6.37
C VAL A 12 -11.86 6.92 5.18
N LYS A 13 -10.58 7.23 5.41
CA LYS A 13 -9.57 7.21 4.34
C LYS A 13 -9.43 5.82 3.70
N LEU A 14 -9.44 4.77 4.53
CA LEU A 14 -9.38 3.39 4.05
C LEU A 14 -10.63 3.04 3.22
N ALA A 15 -11.81 3.42 3.70
CA ALA A 15 -13.07 3.20 2.99
C ALA A 15 -13.09 3.93 1.63
N VAL A 16 -12.66 5.20 1.59
CA VAL A 16 -12.55 5.98 0.35
C VAL A 16 -11.57 5.34 -0.62
N LEU A 17 -10.38 4.92 -0.14
CA LEU A 17 -9.40 4.21 -0.96
C LEU A 17 -10.01 2.93 -1.55
N PHE A 18 -10.69 2.14 -0.74
CA PHE A 18 -11.29 0.88 -1.19
C PHE A 18 -12.40 1.12 -2.23
N VAL A 19 -13.31 2.05 -1.97
CA VAL A 19 -14.41 2.40 -2.89
C VAL A 19 -13.85 2.95 -4.20
N CYS A 20 -12.89 3.88 -4.16
CA CYS A 20 -12.26 4.41 -5.36
C CYS A 20 -11.53 3.30 -6.15
N SER A 21 -10.79 2.42 -5.46
CA SER A 21 -10.11 1.30 -6.11
C SER A 21 -11.10 0.36 -6.81
N LEU A 22 -12.21 0.04 -6.14
CA LEU A 22 -13.26 -0.80 -6.72
C LEU A 22 -13.95 -0.09 -7.89
N ALA A 23 -14.23 1.19 -7.78
CA ALA A 23 -14.88 1.97 -8.83
C ALA A 23 -14.01 2.09 -10.08
N THR A 24 -12.66 2.08 -9.96
CA THR A 24 -11.78 2.07 -11.14
C THR A 24 -11.94 0.81 -11.99
N LEU A 25 -12.48 -0.30 -11.47
CA LEU A 25 -12.71 -1.51 -12.24
C LEU A 25 -13.72 -1.29 -13.37
N PHE A 26 -14.65 -0.39 -13.17
CA PHE A 26 -15.70 -0.07 -14.14
C PHE A 26 -15.29 1.02 -15.15
N VAL A 27 -14.12 1.63 -14.97
CA VAL A 27 -13.60 2.68 -15.86
C VAL A 27 -12.49 2.10 -16.71
N LEU A 28 -12.72 1.96 -18.01
CA LEU A 28 -11.73 1.46 -18.99
C LEU A 28 -11.22 2.56 -19.94
N ASN A 29 -11.75 3.78 -19.83
CA ASN A 29 -11.35 4.89 -20.67
C ASN A 29 -9.98 5.45 -20.23
N PRO A 30 -8.94 5.43 -21.11
CA PRO A 30 -7.62 5.96 -20.78
C PRO A 30 -7.62 7.44 -20.40
N LEU A 31 -8.46 8.27 -21.05
CA LEU A 31 -8.55 9.71 -20.77
C LEU A 31 -9.09 9.95 -19.37
N THR A 32 -10.17 9.28 -18.99
CA THR A 32 -10.74 9.37 -17.64
C THR A 32 -9.73 8.93 -16.57
N LEU A 33 -9.04 7.81 -16.79
CA LEU A 33 -8.01 7.33 -15.88
C LEU A 33 -6.80 8.27 -15.83
N GLY A 34 -6.46 8.94 -16.93
CA GLY A 34 -5.44 9.97 -16.97
C GLY A 34 -5.78 11.16 -16.08
N VAL A 35 -7.03 11.67 -16.16
CA VAL A 35 -7.51 12.74 -15.29
C VAL A 35 -7.51 12.32 -13.83
N LEU A 36 -8.00 11.11 -13.53
CA LEU A 36 -7.98 10.56 -12.17
C LEU A 36 -6.54 10.41 -11.63
N THR A 37 -5.60 10.00 -12.48
CA THR A 37 -4.18 9.93 -12.12
C THR A 37 -3.63 11.32 -11.77
N ALA A 38 -3.92 12.33 -12.58
CA ALA A 38 -3.50 13.71 -12.32
C ALA A 38 -4.09 14.24 -11.00
N LEU A 39 -5.38 14.00 -10.75
CA LEU A 39 -6.04 14.38 -9.50
C LEU A 39 -5.43 13.65 -8.30
N ALA A 40 -5.12 12.36 -8.43
CA ALA A 40 -4.49 11.59 -7.37
C ALA A 40 -3.07 12.11 -7.05
N ILE A 41 -2.27 12.47 -8.07
CA ILE A 41 -0.94 13.06 -7.88
C ILE A 41 -1.05 14.43 -7.19
N VAL A 42 -1.92 15.31 -7.67
CA VAL A 42 -2.13 16.63 -7.07
C VAL A 42 -2.60 16.50 -5.62
N SER A 43 -3.55 15.61 -5.34
CA SER A 43 -4.02 15.36 -3.98
C SER A 43 -2.89 14.84 -3.08
N ALA A 44 -2.06 13.92 -3.56
CA ALA A 44 -0.91 13.42 -2.81
C ALA A 44 0.08 14.53 -2.45
N LEU A 45 0.42 15.39 -3.40
CA LEU A 45 1.37 16.49 -3.19
C LEU A 45 0.84 17.59 -2.26
N THR A 46 -0.47 17.88 -2.32
CA THR A 46 -1.06 18.97 -1.53
C THR A 46 -1.47 18.55 -0.13
N THR A 47 -1.83 17.28 0.07
CA THR A 47 -2.42 16.81 1.31
C THR A 47 -1.51 15.93 2.17
N THR A 48 -0.34 15.50 1.64
CA THR A 48 0.65 14.72 2.38
C THR A 48 1.97 15.48 2.53
N ARG A 49 2.88 14.97 3.37
CA ARG A 49 4.25 15.53 3.52
C ARG A 49 5.25 14.96 2.52
N LEU A 50 4.79 14.25 1.53
CA LEU A 50 5.68 13.65 0.55
C LEU A 50 6.27 14.73 -0.35
N THR A 51 7.59 14.76 -0.43
CA THR A 51 8.27 15.54 -1.44
C THR A 51 8.04 14.91 -2.82
N PRO A 52 8.03 15.70 -3.92
CA PRO A 52 7.86 15.15 -5.27
C PRO A 52 8.82 13.99 -5.58
N THR A 53 10.06 14.10 -5.12
CA THR A 53 11.09 13.05 -5.30
C THR A 53 10.73 11.74 -4.58
N LYS A 54 10.22 11.84 -3.34
CA LYS A 54 9.78 10.65 -2.58
C LYS A 54 8.51 10.04 -3.18
N LEU A 55 7.60 10.88 -3.66
CA LEU A 55 6.40 10.41 -4.34
C LEU A 55 6.77 9.66 -5.62
N LEU A 56 7.69 10.22 -6.42
CA LEU A 56 8.19 9.58 -7.64
C LEU A 56 8.87 8.24 -7.33
N ALA A 57 9.75 8.19 -6.33
CA ALA A 57 10.41 6.96 -5.90
C ALA A 57 9.41 5.89 -5.43
N ALA A 58 8.39 6.29 -4.66
CA ALA A 58 7.34 5.38 -4.17
C ALA A 58 6.40 4.90 -5.29
N SER A 59 6.23 5.70 -6.36
CA SER A 59 5.40 5.32 -7.52
C SER A 59 6.11 4.41 -8.52
N LEU A 60 7.44 4.31 -8.46
CA LEU A 60 8.23 3.53 -9.41
C LEU A 60 7.79 2.06 -9.56
N PRO A 61 7.51 1.30 -8.49
CA PRO A 61 7.03 -0.08 -8.61
C PRO A 61 5.68 -0.17 -9.36
N PHE A 62 4.78 0.79 -9.12
CA PHE A 62 3.47 0.83 -9.79
C PHE A 62 3.63 1.19 -11.27
N ALA A 63 4.51 2.13 -11.59
CA ALA A 63 4.83 2.50 -12.97
C ALA A 63 5.49 1.34 -13.72
N ALA A 64 6.43 0.64 -13.11
CA ALA A 64 7.08 -0.53 -13.70
C ALA A 64 6.08 -1.66 -13.97
N PHE A 65 5.19 -1.95 -13.01
CA PHE A 65 4.13 -2.93 -13.19
C PHE A 65 3.12 -2.49 -14.28
N GLY A 66 2.75 -1.21 -14.28
CA GLY A 66 1.88 -0.62 -15.31
C GLY A 66 2.49 -0.74 -16.71
N LEU A 67 3.81 -0.51 -16.84
CA LEU A 67 4.53 -0.69 -18.12
C LEU A 67 4.48 -2.16 -18.58
N GLY A 68 4.64 -3.11 -17.65
CA GLY A 68 4.46 -4.53 -17.95
C GLY A 68 3.05 -4.86 -18.45
N LEU A 69 2.02 -4.33 -17.81
CA LEU A 69 0.62 -4.49 -18.27
C LEU A 69 0.42 -3.89 -19.66
N LEU A 70 0.97 -2.70 -19.91
CA LEU A 70 0.91 -2.06 -21.22
C LEU A 70 1.55 -2.94 -22.28
N THR A 71 2.77 -3.41 -22.04
CA THR A 71 3.51 -4.25 -22.98
C THR A 71 2.76 -5.54 -23.29
N VAL A 72 2.32 -6.25 -22.26
CA VAL A 72 1.61 -7.53 -22.44
C VAL A 72 0.31 -7.33 -23.24
N ASN A 73 -0.51 -6.32 -22.91
CA ASN A 73 -1.76 -6.08 -23.62
C ASN A 73 -1.54 -5.60 -25.04
N ALA A 74 -0.54 -4.74 -25.28
CA ALA A 74 -0.22 -4.26 -26.63
C ALA A 74 0.18 -5.40 -27.60
N LEU A 75 0.85 -6.43 -27.07
CA LEU A 75 1.36 -7.56 -27.86
C LEU A 75 0.40 -8.74 -27.97
N SER A 76 -0.46 -8.96 -26.96
CA SER A 76 -1.27 -10.18 -26.85
C SER A 76 -2.70 -10.01 -27.33
N ARG A 77 -3.22 -8.76 -27.44
CA ARG A 77 -4.62 -8.54 -27.84
C ARG A 77 -4.77 -8.50 -29.36
N PRO A 78 -5.85 -9.13 -29.87
CA PRO A 78 -6.23 -8.97 -31.26
C PRO A 78 -6.75 -7.53 -31.50
N GLY A 79 -6.50 -7.01 -32.70
CA GLY A 79 -6.94 -5.67 -33.10
C GLY A 79 -6.20 -5.19 -34.35
N THR A 80 -6.40 -3.92 -34.69
CA THR A 80 -5.74 -3.29 -35.85
C THR A 80 -4.26 -3.05 -35.55
N GLU A 81 -3.39 -3.54 -36.43
CA GLU A 81 -1.94 -3.38 -36.30
C GLU A 81 -1.54 -1.92 -36.53
N VAL A 82 -0.84 -1.33 -35.57
CA VAL A 82 -0.36 0.07 -35.65
C VAL A 82 0.91 0.17 -36.50
N PHE A 83 1.75 -0.88 -36.47
CA PHE A 83 3.05 -0.94 -37.16
C PHE A 83 3.18 -2.26 -37.94
N PRO A 84 2.66 -2.30 -39.21
CA PRO A 84 2.68 -3.53 -40.02
C PRO A 84 4.09 -4.01 -40.38
N ASP A 85 5.08 -3.09 -40.40
CA ASP A 85 6.46 -3.37 -40.80
C ASP A 85 7.36 -3.94 -39.67
N LEU A 86 6.83 -4.01 -38.45
CA LEU A 86 7.57 -4.56 -37.31
C LEU A 86 7.33 -6.07 -37.16
N PRO A 87 8.35 -6.86 -36.79
CA PRO A 87 8.20 -8.30 -36.54
C PRO A 87 7.33 -8.64 -35.32
N VAL A 88 6.85 -7.61 -34.61
CA VAL A 88 6.06 -7.72 -33.38
C VAL A 88 4.70 -7.05 -33.62
N ARG A 89 3.63 -7.79 -33.40
CA ARG A 89 2.25 -7.28 -33.54
C ARG A 89 1.91 -6.35 -32.40
N VAL A 90 1.83 -5.05 -32.66
CA VAL A 90 1.33 -4.05 -31.72
C VAL A 90 -0.03 -3.58 -32.21
N THR A 91 -1.08 -3.78 -31.40
CA THR A 91 -2.46 -3.43 -31.78
C THR A 91 -2.92 -2.16 -31.09
N SER A 92 -3.74 -1.35 -31.78
CA SER A 92 -4.31 -0.09 -31.22
C SER A 92 -5.22 -0.36 -30.02
N GLU A 93 -6.04 -1.41 -30.09
CA GLU A 93 -6.93 -1.83 -29.01
C GLU A 93 -6.15 -2.34 -27.80
N GLY A 94 -5.08 -3.11 -28.05
CA GLY A 94 -4.17 -3.57 -27.01
C GLY A 94 -3.46 -2.42 -26.31
N LEU A 95 -3.03 -1.41 -27.08
CA LEU A 95 -2.39 -0.21 -26.56
C LEU A 95 -3.33 0.62 -25.69
N ALA A 96 -4.57 0.86 -26.18
CA ALA A 96 -5.58 1.61 -25.43
C ALA A 96 -5.91 0.93 -24.07
N ILE A 97 -6.12 -0.38 -24.07
CA ILE A 97 -6.41 -1.14 -22.85
C ILE A 97 -5.16 -1.22 -21.96
N GLY A 98 -3.98 -1.43 -22.53
CA GLY A 98 -2.72 -1.44 -21.79
C GLY A 98 -2.46 -0.13 -21.07
N VAL A 99 -2.67 1.02 -21.74
CA VAL A 99 -2.57 2.36 -21.12
C VAL A 99 -3.62 2.52 -20.03
N ALA A 100 -4.87 2.10 -20.24
CA ALA A 100 -5.90 2.18 -19.23
C ALA A 100 -5.53 1.38 -17.97
N LEU A 101 -5.02 0.16 -18.12
CA LEU A 101 -4.58 -0.68 -17.00
C LEU A 101 -3.35 -0.11 -16.28
N ALA A 102 -2.40 0.45 -17.01
CA ALA A 102 -1.23 1.12 -16.45
C ALA A 102 -1.63 2.36 -15.62
N LEU A 103 -2.52 3.20 -16.15
CA LEU A 103 -3.06 4.35 -15.44
C LEU A 103 -3.88 3.94 -14.22
N ARG A 104 -4.72 2.91 -14.32
CA ARG A 104 -5.47 2.35 -13.17
C ARG A 104 -4.53 1.94 -12.04
N THR A 105 -3.48 1.19 -12.36
CA THR A 105 -2.47 0.78 -11.37
C THR A 105 -1.83 1.98 -10.71
N THR A 106 -1.55 3.02 -11.47
CA THR A 106 -0.96 4.26 -10.96
C THR A 106 -1.93 5.02 -10.04
N VAL A 107 -3.22 5.13 -10.39
CA VAL A 107 -4.25 5.75 -9.51
C VAL A 107 -4.31 5.03 -8.16
N ILE A 108 -4.48 3.71 -8.19
CA ILE A 108 -4.57 2.90 -6.97
C ILE A 108 -3.27 3.03 -6.15
N GLY A 109 -2.12 3.01 -6.82
CA GLY A 109 -0.82 3.21 -6.20
C GLY A 109 -0.70 4.57 -5.50
N MET A 110 -1.10 5.66 -6.17
CA MET A 110 -1.06 7.02 -5.60
C MET A 110 -1.98 7.17 -4.39
N LEU A 111 -3.20 6.63 -4.46
CA LEU A 111 -4.13 6.62 -3.33
C LEU A 111 -3.57 5.82 -2.15
N SER A 112 -2.97 4.65 -2.42
CA SER A 112 -2.34 3.80 -1.40
C SER A 112 -1.14 4.46 -0.75
N ILE A 113 -0.26 5.09 -1.53
CA ILE A 113 0.89 5.86 -1.02
C ILE A 113 0.42 7.00 -0.12
N SER A 114 -0.60 7.75 -0.56
CA SER A 114 -1.18 8.86 0.22
C SER A 114 -1.78 8.36 1.54
N PHE A 115 -2.47 7.23 1.52
CA PHE A 115 -3.02 6.59 2.71
C PHE A 115 -1.93 6.17 3.69
N ILE A 116 -0.91 5.43 3.23
CA ILE A 116 0.19 4.93 4.07
C ILE A 116 0.99 6.10 4.67
N ALA A 117 1.30 7.11 3.86
CA ALA A 117 2.07 8.28 4.29
C ALA A 117 1.32 9.15 5.32
N SER A 118 -0.02 9.15 5.29
CA SER A 118 -0.85 9.99 6.16
C SER A 118 -1.45 9.25 7.36
N THR A 119 -1.20 7.94 7.50
CA THR A 119 -1.94 7.11 8.48
C THR A 119 -0.99 6.25 9.31
N PRO A 120 -0.71 6.65 10.58
CA PRO A 120 0.05 5.81 11.49
C PRO A 120 -0.69 4.50 11.78
N PRO A 121 0.00 3.35 11.84
CA PRO A 121 -0.63 2.04 12.10
C PRO A 121 -1.43 1.99 13.40
N ARG A 122 -0.97 2.71 14.43
CA ARG A 122 -1.66 2.78 15.72
C ARG A 122 -3.04 3.43 15.61
N ASP A 123 -3.12 4.56 14.91
CA ASP A 123 -4.37 5.31 14.77
C ASP A 123 -5.35 4.55 13.87
N LEU A 124 -4.82 3.86 12.85
CA LEU A 124 -5.61 2.96 12.00
C LEU A 124 -6.25 1.83 12.83
N MET A 125 -5.47 1.12 13.64
CA MET A 125 -5.99 0.02 14.46
C MET A 125 -7.02 0.52 15.49
N THR A 126 -6.76 1.67 16.12
CA THR A 126 -7.71 2.29 17.05
C THR A 126 -9.01 2.65 16.35
N SER A 127 -8.93 3.29 15.18
CA SER A 127 -10.09 3.71 14.40
C SER A 127 -10.91 2.51 13.90
N LEU A 128 -10.24 1.45 13.40
CA LEU A 128 -10.91 0.22 12.97
C LEU A 128 -11.61 -0.52 14.12
N THR A 129 -11.02 -0.52 15.31
CA THR A 129 -11.63 -1.09 16.50
C THR A 129 -12.89 -0.32 16.91
N GLN A 130 -12.85 1.02 16.80
CA GLN A 130 -13.97 1.89 17.19
C GLN A 130 -15.12 1.89 16.16
N HIS A 131 -14.79 1.95 14.86
CA HIS A 131 -15.76 2.22 13.81
C HIS A 131 -16.07 1.01 12.92
N ALA A 132 -15.12 0.08 12.74
CA ALA A 132 -15.31 -1.13 11.93
C ALA A 132 -15.52 -2.40 12.78
N ARG A 133 -15.69 -2.27 14.10
CA ARG A 133 -15.92 -3.39 15.04
C ARG A 133 -14.81 -4.46 14.97
N LEU A 134 -13.59 -4.06 14.62
CA LEU A 134 -12.44 -4.97 14.65
C LEU A 134 -12.18 -5.42 16.10
N SER A 135 -11.97 -6.72 16.30
CA SER A 135 -11.75 -7.22 17.66
C SER A 135 -10.46 -6.62 18.26
N PRO A 136 -10.47 -6.16 19.51
CA PRO A 136 -9.29 -5.61 20.17
C PRO A 136 -8.11 -6.58 20.17
N ARG A 137 -8.36 -7.88 20.31
CA ARG A 137 -7.32 -8.92 20.27
C ARG A 137 -6.55 -8.88 18.95
N PHE A 138 -7.27 -8.82 17.83
CA PHE A 138 -6.65 -8.75 16.49
C PHE A 138 -5.91 -7.43 16.28
N ALA A 139 -6.49 -6.30 16.69
CA ALA A 139 -5.84 -4.99 16.57
C ALA A 139 -4.51 -4.93 17.34
N TYR A 140 -4.49 -5.43 18.59
CA TYR A 140 -3.27 -5.45 19.38
C TYR A 140 -2.25 -6.47 18.85
N ALA A 141 -2.68 -7.60 18.32
CA ALA A 141 -1.79 -8.56 17.65
C ALA A 141 -1.09 -7.93 16.44
N LEU A 142 -1.83 -7.19 15.59
CA LEU A 142 -1.24 -6.46 14.48
C LEU A 142 -0.25 -5.37 14.94
N LEU A 143 -0.61 -4.59 15.96
CA LEU A 143 0.29 -3.58 16.51
C LEU A 143 1.56 -4.19 17.10
N ALA A 144 1.46 -5.34 17.76
CA ALA A 144 2.61 -6.11 18.24
C ALA A 144 3.48 -6.58 17.07
N GLY A 145 2.87 -7.09 16.00
CA GLY A 145 3.55 -7.47 14.76
C GLY A 145 4.32 -6.30 14.13
N PHE A 146 3.69 -5.13 13.98
CA PHE A 146 4.38 -3.92 13.49
C PHE A 146 5.55 -3.52 14.36
N ARG A 147 5.43 -3.63 15.70
CA ARG A 147 6.52 -3.34 16.59
C ARG A 147 7.67 -4.35 16.46
N LEU A 148 7.36 -5.63 16.33
CA LEU A 148 8.37 -6.67 16.09
C LEU A 148 9.11 -6.44 14.77
N LEU A 149 8.40 -6.10 13.69
CA LEU A 149 9.03 -5.78 12.41
C LEU A 149 10.07 -4.66 12.51
N GLN A 150 9.81 -3.65 13.34
CA GLN A 150 10.77 -2.56 13.58
C GLN A 150 12.01 -3.00 14.38
N LEU A 151 11.89 -4.05 15.18
CA LEU A 151 12.99 -4.60 15.97
C LEU A 151 13.83 -5.63 15.19
N LEU A 152 13.28 -6.24 14.15
CA LEU A 152 13.99 -7.28 13.37
C LEU A 152 15.37 -6.88 12.87
N PRO A 153 15.62 -5.65 12.34
CA PRO A 153 16.95 -5.26 11.89
C PRO A 153 18.00 -5.25 13.00
N SER A 154 17.64 -4.80 14.20
CA SER A 154 18.55 -4.79 15.35
C SER A 154 18.81 -6.19 15.89
N GLU A 155 17.78 -7.04 15.97
CA GLU A 155 17.93 -8.45 16.35
C GLU A 155 18.80 -9.21 15.35
N TRP A 156 18.59 -8.97 14.04
CA TRP A 156 19.42 -9.53 13.00
C TRP A 156 20.90 -9.16 13.17
N GLN A 157 21.20 -7.90 13.41
CA GLN A 157 22.57 -7.43 13.64
C GLN A 157 23.19 -8.10 14.89
N SER A 158 22.44 -8.20 15.98
CA SER A 158 22.87 -8.85 17.20
C SER A 158 23.19 -10.34 17.00
N ILE A 159 22.31 -11.06 16.30
CA ILE A 159 22.50 -12.47 15.97
C ILE A 159 23.73 -12.63 15.08
N ARG A 160 23.88 -11.78 14.05
CA ARG A 160 25.04 -11.82 13.15
C ARG A 160 26.35 -11.53 13.87
N ALA A 161 26.35 -10.54 14.78
CA ALA A 161 27.52 -10.23 15.60
C ALA A 161 27.90 -11.41 16.52
N ALA A 162 26.91 -12.03 17.18
CA ALA A 162 27.16 -13.21 18.03
C ALA A 162 27.67 -14.42 17.22
N GLN A 163 27.20 -14.62 15.99
CA GLN A 163 27.72 -15.66 15.13
C GLN A 163 29.14 -15.37 14.63
N ALA A 164 29.44 -14.10 14.32
CA ALA A 164 30.76 -13.70 13.83
C ALA A 164 31.88 -14.02 14.85
N VAL A 165 31.60 -13.86 16.16
CA VAL A 165 32.54 -14.20 17.23
C VAL A 165 32.87 -15.69 17.27
N ARG A 166 31.95 -16.55 16.85
CA ARG A 166 32.09 -18.02 16.87
C ARG A 166 32.50 -18.61 15.52
N ALA A 167 32.49 -17.79 14.45
CA ALA A 167 32.80 -18.25 13.10
C ALA A 167 34.31 -18.46 12.94
N PRO A 168 34.72 -19.51 12.19
CA PRO A 168 36.13 -19.67 11.82
C PRO A 168 36.57 -18.47 10.97
N LEU A 169 37.78 -17.98 11.24
CA LEU A 169 38.38 -16.89 10.49
C LEU A 169 38.81 -17.36 9.09
N GLY A 170 38.57 -16.52 8.08
CA GLY A 170 39.10 -16.69 6.74
C GLY A 170 40.59 -16.34 6.71
N ARG A 171 41.24 -16.54 5.55
CA ARG A 171 42.65 -16.15 5.35
C ARG A 171 42.86 -14.63 5.43
N ASP A 172 41.80 -13.87 5.26
CA ASP A 172 41.70 -12.41 5.35
C ASP A 172 41.42 -11.90 6.79
N GLY A 173 41.39 -12.81 7.78
CA GLY A 173 41.06 -12.47 9.18
C GLY A 173 39.60 -12.11 9.43
N MET A 174 38.72 -12.21 8.42
CA MET A 174 37.30 -11.95 8.60
C MET A 174 36.49 -13.23 8.86
N PRO A 175 35.38 -13.15 9.64
CA PRO A 175 34.51 -14.29 9.88
C PRO A 175 33.92 -14.85 8.58
N ARG A 176 34.03 -16.16 8.35
CA ARG A 176 33.42 -16.80 7.17
C ARG A 176 31.90 -16.81 7.32
N THR A 177 31.23 -15.98 6.51
CA THR A 177 29.76 -15.90 6.44
C THR A 177 29.29 -16.49 5.11
N GLY A 178 29.03 -17.80 5.10
CA GLY A 178 28.44 -18.50 3.93
C GLY A 178 26.90 -18.59 4.03
N LEU A 179 26.29 -19.25 3.03
CA LEU A 179 24.83 -19.52 3.00
C LEU A 179 24.35 -20.27 4.27
N ALA A 180 25.15 -21.21 4.78
CA ALA A 180 24.85 -21.91 6.02
C ALA A 180 24.77 -20.97 7.24
N GLY A 181 25.66 -19.96 7.31
CA GLY A 181 25.61 -18.93 8.35
C GLY A 181 24.38 -18.03 8.23
N PHE A 182 24.00 -17.69 7.00
CA PHE A 182 22.76 -16.94 6.78
C PHE A 182 21.53 -17.76 7.21
N GLY A 183 21.44 -19.03 6.85
CA GLY A 183 20.35 -19.92 7.23
C GLY A 183 20.24 -20.06 8.77
N SER A 184 21.38 -20.27 9.45
CA SER A 184 21.43 -20.35 10.93
C SER A 184 21.00 -19.04 11.60
N ALA A 185 21.42 -17.87 11.05
CA ALA A 185 20.98 -16.58 11.55
C ALA A 185 19.48 -16.36 11.36
N SER A 186 18.94 -16.72 10.21
CA SER A 186 17.52 -16.62 9.88
C SER A 186 16.68 -17.51 10.82
N PHE A 187 17.13 -18.75 11.07
CA PHE A 187 16.47 -19.64 12.01
C PHE A 187 16.49 -19.08 13.44
N SER A 188 17.64 -18.56 13.88
CA SER A 188 17.76 -17.92 15.19
C SER A 188 16.81 -16.71 15.31
N LEU A 189 16.73 -15.88 14.28
CA LEU A 189 15.81 -14.74 14.25
C LEU A 189 14.34 -15.19 14.32
N LEU A 190 13.97 -16.27 13.63
CA LEU A 190 12.63 -16.85 13.70
C LEU A 190 12.29 -17.28 15.13
N VAL A 191 13.19 -18.02 15.79
CA VAL A 191 12.99 -18.47 17.18
C VAL A 191 12.85 -17.29 18.14
N VAL A 192 13.72 -16.28 18.02
CA VAL A 192 13.64 -15.06 18.85
C VAL A 192 12.33 -14.31 18.61
N SER A 193 11.88 -14.23 17.37
CA SER A 193 10.63 -13.56 17.00
C SER A 193 9.40 -14.28 17.58
N ILE A 194 9.35 -15.61 17.50
CA ILE A 194 8.28 -16.42 18.10
C ILE A 194 8.22 -16.21 19.61
N ARG A 195 9.35 -16.36 20.29
CA ARG A 195 9.43 -16.13 21.75
C ARG A 195 9.05 -14.71 22.17
N SER A 196 9.39 -13.73 21.35
CA SER A 196 8.99 -12.33 21.59
C SER A 196 7.49 -12.14 21.43
N GLY A 197 6.89 -12.77 20.42
CA GLY A 197 5.43 -12.80 20.22
C GLY A 197 4.70 -13.44 21.41
N GLU A 198 5.16 -14.60 21.88
CA GLU A 198 4.60 -15.28 23.04
C GLU A 198 4.66 -14.42 24.32
N ARG A 199 5.80 -13.77 24.59
CA ARG A 199 5.94 -12.85 25.73
C ARG A 199 4.98 -11.67 25.64
N ILE A 200 4.81 -11.11 24.45
CA ILE A 200 3.86 -10.01 24.24
C ILE A 200 2.43 -10.49 24.46
N ALA A 201 2.06 -11.68 23.94
CA ALA A 201 0.74 -12.26 24.12
C ALA A 201 0.43 -12.47 25.60
N GLN A 202 1.33 -13.13 26.36
CA GLN A 202 1.20 -13.35 27.80
C GLN A 202 1.08 -12.03 28.58
N ALA A 203 1.88 -11.02 28.22
CA ALA A 203 1.82 -9.70 28.84
C ALA A 203 0.51 -8.97 28.55
N LEU A 204 -0.08 -9.16 27.38
CA LEU A 204 -1.39 -8.59 27.03
C LEU A 204 -2.53 -9.33 27.76
N GLU A 205 -2.45 -10.64 27.86
CA GLU A 205 -3.43 -11.47 28.59
C GLU A 205 -3.41 -11.16 30.09
N SER A 206 -2.23 -11.05 30.69
CA SER A 206 -2.10 -10.69 32.11
C SER A 206 -2.66 -9.28 32.42
N ARG A 207 -2.67 -8.39 31.41
CA ARG A 207 -3.32 -7.07 31.50
C ARG A 207 -4.81 -7.11 31.15
N GLY A 208 -5.42 -8.30 31.06
CA GLY A 208 -6.85 -8.49 30.82
C GLY A 208 -7.27 -8.24 29.35
N LEU A 209 -6.41 -8.50 28.37
CA LEU A 209 -6.81 -8.42 26.98
C LEU A 209 -7.91 -9.46 26.70
N GLY A 210 -9.15 -9.00 26.41
CA GLY A 210 -10.30 -9.85 26.14
C GLY A 210 -11.15 -10.19 27.35
N ALA A 211 -10.87 -9.67 28.54
CA ALA A 211 -11.64 -9.94 29.75
C ALA A 211 -12.90 -9.07 29.93
N GLY A 212 -13.27 -8.25 28.94
CA GLY A 212 -14.48 -7.42 29.03
C GLY A 212 -14.44 -6.16 28.15
N PRO A 213 -15.44 -5.28 28.30
CA PRO A 213 -15.49 -4.02 27.55
C PRO A 213 -14.32 -3.12 27.94
N ARG A 214 -13.70 -2.50 26.94
CA ARG A 214 -12.54 -1.62 27.14
C ARG A 214 -12.82 -0.18 26.79
N THR A 215 -12.26 0.71 27.59
CA THR A 215 -12.20 2.15 27.27
C THR A 215 -11.05 2.41 26.29
N VAL A 216 -11.28 3.30 25.34
CA VAL A 216 -10.25 3.71 24.37
C VAL A 216 -9.50 4.91 24.95
N TRP A 217 -8.23 4.76 25.25
CA TRP A 217 -7.39 5.81 25.86
C TRP A 217 -7.22 7.05 24.96
N ARG A 218 -7.10 6.84 23.64
CA ARG A 218 -7.01 7.93 22.66
C ARG A 218 -8.02 7.67 21.56
N PRO A 219 -9.27 8.11 21.72
CA PRO A 219 -10.29 7.92 20.71
C PRO A 219 -9.94 8.72 19.45
N VAL A 220 -10.23 8.13 18.30
CA VAL A 220 -10.14 8.79 17.00
C VAL A 220 -11.56 9.15 16.58
N PRO A 221 -12.02 10.39 16.83
CA PRO A 221 -13.39 10.77 16.54
C PRO A 221 -13.65 10.77 15.02
N LEU A 222 -14.91 10.54 14.66
CA LEU A 222 -15.42 10.84 13.32
C LEU A 222 -15.89 12.30 13.33
N ASP A 223 -15.38 13.10 12.42
CA ASP A 223 -15.75 14.51 12.27
C ASP A 223 -16.52 14.72 10.96
N ALA A 224 -17.38 15.75 10.92
CA ALA A 224 -18.08 16.15 9.70
C ALA A 224 -17.13 16.44 8.52
N ARG A 225 -15.92 16.85 8.81
CA ARG A 225 -14.86 17.07 7.82
C ARG A 225 -14.36 15.75 7.19
N ASP A 226 -14.50 14.62 7.87
CA ASP A 226 -14.15 13.30 7.32
C ASP A 226 -15.22 12.87 6.31
N ALA A 227 -16.49 13.12 6.61
CA ALA A 227 -17.59 12.93 5.66
C ALA A 227 -17.46 13.86 4.45
N ALA A 228 -17.06 15.12 4.66
CA ALA A 228 -16.82 16.06 3.58
C ALA A 228 -15.65 15.60 2.68
N LEU A 229 -14.57 15.10 3.24
CA LEU A 229 -13.45 14.54 2.48
C LEU A 229 -13.91 13.35 1.63
N ALA A 230 -14.65 12.41 2.23
CA ALA A 230 -15.20 11.28 1.49
C ALA A 230 -16.14 11.73 0.38
N GLY A 231 -17.06 12.66 0.66
CA GLY A 231 -17.97 13.22 -0.32
C GLY A 231 -17.27 13.92 -1.48
N ILE A 232 -16.28 14.75 -1.21
CA ILE A 232 -15.51 15.47 -2.25
C ILE A 232 -14.75 14.48 -3.14
N VAL A 233 -14.05 13.51 -2.56
CA VAL A 233 -13.25 12.54 -3.34
C VAL A 233 -14.16 11.64 -4.18
N LEU A 234 -15.25 11.12 -3.59
CA LEU A 234 -16.19 10.27 -4.31
C LEU A 234 -16.97 11.05 -5.39
N ALA A 235 -17.35 12.29 -5.12
CA ALA A 235 -18.00 13.16 -6.12
C ALA A 235 -17.03 13.49 -7.27
N ALA A 236 -15.79 13.85 -6.99
CA ALA A 236 -14.78 14.09 -8.01
C ALA A 236 -14.56 12.85 -8.88
N PHE A 237 -14.51 11.67 -8.26
CA PHE A 237 -14.39 10.40 -8.98
C PHE A 237 -15.63 10.12 -9.85
N ALA A 238 -16.83 10.27 -9.30
CA ALA A 238 -18.08 10.04 -10.03
C ALA A 238 -18.26 11.01 -11.19
N LEU A 239 -17.93 12.29 -11.00
CA LEU A 239 -18.01 13.32 -12.04
C LEU A 239 -17.05 13.04 -13.20
N THR A 240 -15.79 12.65 -12.89
CA THR A 240 -14.82 12.30 -13.93
C THR A 240 -15.22 11.04 -14.69
N ALA A 241 -15.76 10.04 -14.01
CA ALA A 241 -16.26 8.82 -14.63
C ALA A 241 -17.49 9.11 -15.52
N ALA A 242 -18.45 9.90 -15.03
CA ALA A 242 -19.62 10.31 -15.78
C ALA A 242 -19.27 11.14 -17.02
N ALA A 243 -18.32 12.08 -16.90
CA ALA A 243 -17.82 12.88 -18.02
C ALA A 243 -17.16 12.00 -19.09
N GLY A 244 -16.42 10.97 -18.69
CA GLY A 244 -15.83 10.00 -19.61
C GLY A 244 -16.86 9.19 -20.39
N VAL A 245 -17.95 8.79 -19.73
CA VAL A 245 -19.07 8.09 -20.39
C VAL A 245 -19.82 9.04 -21.35
N ALA A 246 -20.12 10.27 -20.91
CA ALA A 246 -20.83 11.27 -21.71
C ALA A 246 -20.03 11.70 -22.96
N ALA A 247 -18.71 11.72 -22.90
CA ALA A 247 -17.83 12.03 -24.02
C ALA A 247 -17.75 10.91 -25.07
N GLY A 248 -18.49 9.81 -24.92
CA GLY A 248 -18.52 8.69 -25.87
C GLY A 248 -17.20 7.94 -26.05
N THR A 249 -16.23 8.21 -25.17
CA THR A 249 -14.89 7.61 -25.22
C THR A 249 -14.83 6.28 -24.45
N GLY A 250 -15.98 5.74 -24.04
CA GLY A 250 -16.08 4.44 -23.39
C GLY A 250 -15.76 3.33 -24.39
N LEU A 251 -14.71 2.54 -24.15
CA LEU A 251 -14.57 1.24 -24.78
C LEU A 251 -15.81 0.44 -24.39
N SER A 252 -16.75 0.25 -25.34
CA SER A 252 -17.87 -0.67 -25.12
C SER A 252 -17.28 -2.05 -24.86
N LEU A 253 -17.65 -2.64 -23.73
CA LEU A 253 -17.47 -4.08 -23.51
C LEU A 253 -18.47 -4.80 -24.43
N ALA A 254 -18.12 -4.96 -25.70
CA ALA A 254 -18.80 -5.83 -26.64
C ALA A 254 -17.89 -7.02 -26.95
#